data_ccc237549844b7ed7ea6248855d2b17a
#
_entry.id   ccc237549844b7ed7ea6248855d2b17a
#
_cell.length_a   1.000
_cell.length_b   1.000
_cell.length_c   1.000
_cell.angle_alpha   90.00
_cell.angle_beta   90.00
_cell.angle_gamma   90.00
#
_symmetry.space_group_name_H-M   'P 1'
#
loop_
_entity.id
_entity.type
_entity.pdbx_description
1 polymer ?
#
loop_
_entity_poly.entity_id
_entity_poly.type
_entity_poly.pdbx_seq_one_letter_code
_entity_poly.pdbx_strand_id
1 'polypeptide(L)'
;MILYISVMVSKFFIPVRSRFVRIGFFCLFSLSLVSWDKVTKDLAKAHLREKPAQSYLGDTFRLEYVENTGAAMSMADDLSPRAGFWLLSVLPLAVLIGLFAYVIHRIQEIRTSKMIGLCLIFAGGIGNIIDRLVFDRHVTDFMNIGFRNLRTGIFNFADLWITAGVVSLLVWRGGWPGKAGARVDQKG
;
A
#
# COMPACT_ATOMS: atom_id res chain seq x y z
N MET A 1 -13.81 37.35 12.64
CA MET A 1 -13.36 36.81 11.34
C MET A 1 -12.73 35.40 11.48
N ILE A 2 -11.86 35.14 12.43
CA ILE A 2 -11.21 33.80 12.65
C ILE A 2 -12.21 32.73 13.07
N LEU A 3 -13.21 33.04 13.92
CA LEU A 3 -14.25 32.09 14.34
C LEU A 3 -15.17 31.66 13.19
N TYR A 4 -15.42 32.57 12.21
CA TYR A 4 -16.27 32.26 11.05
C TYR A 4 -15.58 31.31 10.07
N ILE A 5 -14.26 31.42 9.91
CA ILE A 5 -13.45 30.53 9.06
C ILE A 5 -13.37 29.12 9.69
N SER A 6 -13.23 29.04 11.01
CA SER A 6 -13.23 27.76 11.75
C SER A 6 -14.54 26.99 11.60
N VAL A 7 -15.69 27.68 11.67
CA VAL A 7 -17.02 27.09 11.47
C VAL A 7 -17.27 26.71 10.02
N MET A 8 -16.73 27.47 9.06
CA MET A 8 -16.87 27.18 7.63
C MET A 8 -16.02 25.97 7.22
N VAL A 9 -14.79 25.84 7.75
CA VAL A 9 -13.92 24.69 7.52
C VAL A 9 -14.47 23.43 8.18
N SER A 10 -15.14 23.53 9.35
CA SER A 10 -15.78 22.37 9.99
C SER A 10 -17.01 21.85 9.24
N LYS A 11 -17.68 22.70 8.45
CA LYS A 11 -18.81 22.29 7.60
C LYS A 11 -18.39 21.63 6.29
N PHE A 12 -17.16 21.85 5.82
CA PHE A 12 -16.60 21.14 4.66
C PHE A 12 -16.02 19.76 4.99
N PHE A 13 -15.79 19.45 6.24
CA PHE A 13 -15.64 18.08 6.68
C PHE A 13 -17.03 17.42 6.69
N ILE A 14 -17.49 16.98 5.52
CA ILE A 14 -18.65 16.09 5.42
C ILE A 14 -18.37 14.96 6.40
N PRO A 15 -19.16 14.77 7.47
CA PRO A 15 -19.01 13.60 8.30
C PRO A 15 -19.35 12.43 7.37
N VAL A 16 -18.34 11.70 6.91
CA VAL A 16 -18.48 10.49 6.08
C VAL A 16 -19.12 9.41 6.97
N ARG A 17 -20.33 9.69 7.43
CA ARG A 17 -21.14 8.87 8.34
C ARG A 17 -21.91 7.81 7.58
N SER A 18 -22.18 8.02 6.29
CA SER A 18 -22.90 7.05 5.48
C SER A 18 -22.00 5.84 5.20
N ARG A 19 -22.49 4.65 5.52
CA ARG A 19 -21.85 3.37 5.18
C ARG A 19 -21.46 3.29 3.70
N PHE A 20 -22.36 3.70 2.83
CA PHE A 20 -22.16 3.66 1.37
C PHE A 20 -21.02 4.59 0.91
N VAL A 21 -20.93 5.81 1.48
CA VAL A 21 -19.84 6.74 1.14
C VAL A 21 -18.49 6.18 1.57
N ARG A 22 -18.42 5.53 2.74
CA ARG A 22 -17.18 4.91 3.22
C ARG A 22 -16.76 3.70 2.39
N ILE A 23 -17.72 2.87 1.98
CA ILE A 23 -17.47 1.76 1.04
C ILE A 23 -17.00 2.30 -0.29
N GLY A 24 -17.72 3.30 -0.84
CA GLY A 24 -17.32 3.98 -2.08
C GLY A 24 -15.91 4.54 -2.01
N PHE A 25 -15.55 5.21 -0.91
CA PHE A 25 -14.17 5.70 -0.70
C PHE A 25 -13.16 4.54 -0.69
N PHE A 26 -13.42 3.47 0.06
CA PHE A 26 -12.52 2.32 0.10
C PHE A 26 -12.31 1.72 -1.29
N CYS A 27 -13.39 1.48 -2.02
CA CYS A 27 -13.33 0.88 -3.36
C CYS A 27 -12.63 1.80 -4.37
N LEU A 28 -13.03 3.08 -4.45
CA LEU A 28 -12.48 4.01 -5.44
C LEU A 28 -11.01 4.34 -5.15
N PHE A 29 -10.66 4.55 -3.89
CA PHE A 29 -9.28 4.83 -3.51
C PHE A 29 -8.38 3.60 -3.75
N SER A 30 -8.82 2.39 -3.36
CA SER A 30 -8.08 1.17 -3.67
C SER A 30 -7.94 0.95 -5.18
N LEU A 31 -9.00 1.17 -5.95
CA LEU A 31 -8.97 1.05 -7.41
C LEU A 31 -7.96 2.03 -8.04
N SER A 32 -7.91 3.28 -7.57
CA SER A 32 -6.94 4.26 -8.08
C SER A 32 -5.49 3.84 -7.83
N LEU A 33 -5.21 3.25 -6.66
CA LEU A 33 -3.89 2.75 -6.31
C LEU A 33 -3.49 1.52 -7.15
N VAL A 34 -4.42 0.57 -7.36
CA VAL A 34 -4.21 -0.58 -8.26
C VAL A 34 -3.96 -0.12 -9.68
N SER A 35 -4.75 0.85 -10.16
CA SER A 35 -4.59 1.41 -11.51
C SER A 35 -3.23 2.10 -11.67
N TRP A 36 -2.79 2.85 -10.66
CA TRP A 36 -1.48 3.49 -10.65
C TRP A 36 -0.35 2.45 -10.73
N ASP A 37 -0.40 1.41 -9.90
CA ASP A 37 0.56 0.32 -9.93
C ASP A 37 0.61 -0.33 -11.32
N LYS A 38 -0.54 -0.67 -11.89
CA LYS A 38 -0.64 -1.29 -13.21
C LYS A 38 -0.06 -0.40 -14.32
N VAL A 39 -0.43 0.87 -14.36
CA VAL A 39 0.08 1.82 -15.36
C VAL A 39 1.60 1.95 -15.26
N THR A 40 2.15 2.07 -14.06
CA THR A 40 3.60 2.21 -13.89
C THR A 40 4.37 0.94 -14.25
N LYS A 41 3.82 -0.24 -13.98
CA LYS A 41 4.38 -1.53 -14.43
C LYS A 41 4.36 -1.66 -15.95
N ASP A 42 3.27 -1.27 -16.61
CA ASP A 42 3.17 -1.28 -18.08
C ASP A 42 4.16 -0.29 -18.70
N LEU A 43 4.33 0.90 -18.12
CA LEU A 43 5.35 1.86 -18.54
C LEU A 43 6.77 1.31 -18.36
N ALA A 44 7.05 0.68 -17.22
CA ALA A 44 8.34 0.04 -16.97
C ALA A 44 8.62 -1.07 -17.99
N LYS A 45 7.63 -1.93 -18.28
CA LYS A 45 7.74 -2.96 -19.29
C LYS A 45 8.01 -2.39 -20.68
N ALA A 46 7.32 -1.31 -21.07
CA ALA A 46 7.47 -0.68 -22.37
C ALA A 46 8.83 0.02 -22.57
N HIS A 47 9.40 0.59 -21.49
CA HIS A 47 10.55 1.47 -21.60
C HIS A 47 11.85 0.93 -21.02
N LEU A 48 11.80 -0.08 -20.14
CA LEU A 48 12.97 -0.59 -19.44
C LEU A 48 13.33 -2.04 -19.76
N ARG A 49 12.41 -2.85 -20.32
CA ARG A 49 12.56 -4.30 -20.45
C ARG A 49 13.87 -4.77 -21.13
N GLU A 50 14.35 -4.02 -22.09
CA GLU A 50 15.56 -4.40 -22.85
C GLU A 50 16.69 -3.39 -22.66
N LYS A 51 16.63 -2.61 -21.60
CA LYS A 51 17.61 -1.57 -21.30
C LYS A 51 18.42 -1.91 -20.06
N PRO A 52 19.68 -1.48 -20.00
CA PRO A 52 20.45 -1.57 -18.77
C PRO A 52 19.80 -0.70 -17.67
N ALA A 53 20.09 -1.04 -16.42
CA ALA A 53 19.65 -0.26 -15.28
C ALA A 53 20.02 1.23 -15.44
N GLN A 54 19.02 2.09 -15.27
CA GLN A 54 19.19 3.54 -15.35
C GLN A 54 19.39 4.11 -13.95
N SER A 55 20.51 4.78 -13.73
CA SER A 55 20.88 5.31 -12.42
C SER A 55 20.60 6.81 -12.32
N TYR A 56 20.05 7.23 -11.18
CA TYR A 56 19.65 8.60 -10.85
C TYR A 56 20.14 9.00 -9.46
N LEU A 57 20.20 10.31 -9.19
CA LEU A 57 20.53 10.88 -7.88
C LEU A 57 21.85 10.32 -7.29
N GLY A 58 22.92 10.31 -8.09
CA GLY A 58 24.20 9.78 -7.65
C GLY A 58 24.15 8.30 -7.28
N ASP A 59 23.39 7.52 -8.04
CA ASP A 59 23.18 6.08 -7.88
C ASP A 59 22.37 5.68 -6.63
N THR A 60 21.65 6.62 -6.04
CA THR A 60 20.75 6.31 -4.92
C THR A 60 19.44 5.68 -5.39
N PHE A 61 18.97 6.03 -6.57
CA PHE A 61 17.74 5.48 -7.18
C PHE A 61 18.06 4.88 -8.55
N ARG A 62 17.59 3.66 -8.80
CA ARG A 62 17.72 2.99 -10.11
C ARG A 62 16.35 2.58 -10.63
N LEU A 63 16.20 2.65 -11.97
CA LEU A 63 15.11 2.03 -12.69
C LEU A 63 15.68 0.84 -13.47
N GLU A 64 15.17 -0.35 -13.20
CA GLU A 64 15.62 -1.61 -13.78
C GLU A 64 14.45 -2.58 -13.85
N TYR A 65 14.17 -3.12 -15.04
CA TYR A 65 13.05 -4.03 -15.24
C TYR A 65 13.43 -5.45 -14.83
N VAL A 66 12.65 -6.04 -13.93
CA VAL A 66 12.79 -7.44 -13.50
C VAL A 66 11.41 -8.11 -13.43
N GLU A 67 11.31 -9.32 -13.94
CA GLU A 67 10.17 -10.21 -13.74
C GLU A 67 10.47 -11.12 -12.54
N ASN A 68 9.79 -10.88 -11.43
CA ASN A 68 10.02 -11.56 -10.16
C ASN A 68 9.03 -12.72 -9.99
N THR A 69 9.53 -13.96 -9.97
CA THR A 69 8.73 -15.19 -9.77
C THR A 69 8.52 -15.54 -8.31
N GLY A 70 9.36 -14.98 -7.43
CA GLY A 70 9.38 -15.26 -6.01
C GLY A 70 8.63 -14.26 -5.15
N ALA A 71 8.89 -14.31 -3.85
CA ALA A 71 8.60 -13.25 -2.91
C ALA A 71 9.73 -12.20 -2.93
N ALA A 72 9.60 -11.14 -2.12
CA ALA A 72 10.63 -10.12 -1.98
C ALA A 72 12.05 -10.73 -1.94
N MET A 73 12.94 -10.22 -2.80
CA MET A 73 14.34 -10.67 -2.92
C MET A 73 14.51 -12.15 -3.35
N SER A 74 13.64 -12.68 -4.20
CA SER A 74 13.74 -14.07 -4.70
C SER A 74 13.73 -15.15 -3.60
N MET A 75 13.24 -14.83 -2.41
CA MET A 75 13.23 -15.79 -1.27
C MET A 75 12.39 -17.04 -1.52
N ALA A 76 11.61 -17.07 -2.59
CA ALA A 76 10.73 -18.19 -2.93
C ALA A 76 11.08 -18.82 -4.29
N ASP A 77 12.22 -18.50 -4.89
CA ASP A 77 12.64 -19.06 -6.19
C ASP A 77 12.88 -20.57 -6.11
N ASP A 78 13.28 -21.10 -4.95
CA ASP A 78 13.48 -22.53 -4.70
C ASP A 78 12.16 -23.30 -4.48
N LEU A 79 11.02 -22.64 -4.44
CA LEU A 79 9.73 -23.31 -4.24
C LEU A 79 9.30 -24.07 -5.50
N SER A 80 8.78 -25.26 -5.30
CA SER A 80 8.13 -25.97 -6.40
C SER A 80 7.00 -25.11 -7.00
N PRO A 81 6.69 -25.25 -8.31
CA PRO A 81 5.63 -24.46 -8.96
C PRO A 81 4.29 -24.48 -8.23
N ARG A 82 3.94 -25.62 -7.63
CA ARG A 82 2.71 -25.75 -6.85
C ARG A 82 2.79 -25.00 -5.53
N ALA A 83 3.89 -25.14 -4.79
CA ALA A 83 4.07 -24.43 -3.52
C ALA A 83 4.09 -22.91 -3.73
N GLY A 84 4.79 -22.43 -4.76
CA GLY A 84 4.80 -21.01 -5.13
C GLY A 84 3.40 -20.48 -5.45
N PHE A 85 2.59 -21.22 -6.21
CA PHE A 85 1.21 -20.82 -6.50
C PHE A 85 0.36 -20.69 -5.23
N TRP A 86 0.41 -21.67 -4.33
CA TRP A 86 -0.37 -21.62 -3.09
C TRP A 86 0.09 -20.53 -2.15
N LEU A 87 1.40 -20.39 -1.94
CA LEU A 87 1.95 -19.42 -0.98
C LEU A 87 1.94 -17.99 -1.48
N LEU A 88 2.16 -17.76 -2.79
CA LEU A 88 2.33 -16.41 -3.32
C LEU A 88 1.09 -15.86 -4.02
N SER A 89 0.10 -16.71 -4.32
CA SER A 89 -1.15 -16.28 -4.95
C SER A 89 -2.37 -16.61 -4.11
N VAL A 90 -2.60 -17.89 -3.78
CA VAL A 90 -3.83 -18.32 -3.10
C VAL A 90 -3.90 -17.83 -1.67
N LEU A 91 -2.84 -17.99 -0.89
CA LEU A 91 -2.80 -17.54 0.51
C LEU A 91 -2.95 -16.00 0.62
N PRO A 92 -2.19 -15.17 -0.11
CA PRO A 92 -2.42 -13.73 -0.10
C PRO A 92 -3.82 -13.33 -0.56
N LEU A 93 -4.37 -13.99 -1.58
CA LEU A 93 -5.74 -13.74 -2.02
C LEU A 93 -6.76 -14.03 -0.89
N ALA A 94 -6.61 -15.14 -0.20
CA ALA A 94 -7.48 -15.48 0.93
C ALA A 94 -7.38 -14.43 2.06
N VAL A 95 -6.16 -13.97 2.36
CA VAL A 95 -5.93 -12.87 3.33
C VAL A 95 -6.61 -11.57 2.87
N LEU A 96 -6.52 -11.22 1.59
CA LEU A 96 -7.18 -10.01 1.06
C LEU A 96 -8.70 -10.12 1.05
N ILE A 97 -9.26 -11.29 0.78
CA ILE A 97 -10.71 -11.54 0.92
C ILE A 97 -11.13 -11.34 2.38
N GLY A 98 -10.38 -11.90 3.33
CA GLY A 98 -10.62 -11.71 4.76
C GLY A 98 -10.51 -10.23 5.18
N LEU A 99 -9.50 -9.51 4.66
CA LEU A 99 -9.32 -8.07 4.88
C LEU A 99 -10.51 -7.27 4.34
N PHE A 100 -10.95 -7.57 3.12
CA PHE A 100 -12.12 -6.92 2.51
C PHE A 100 -13.38 -7.16 3.35
N ALA A 101 -13.65 -8.41 3.72
CA ALA A 101 -14.78 -8.77 4.56
C ALA A 101 -14.73 -8.05 5.91
N TYR A 102 -13.56 -7.98 6.56
CA TYR A 102 -13.35 -7.22 7.79
C TYR A 102 -13.67 -5.74 7.61
N VAL A 103 -13.16 -5.12 6.54
CA VAL A 103 -13.41 -3.70 6.25
C VAL A 103 -14.90 -3.45 6.06
N ILE A 104 -15.57 -4.23 5.22
CA ILE A 104 -17.01 -4.06 4.94
C ILE A 104 -17.85 -4.25 6.20
N HIS A 105 -17.50 -5.24 7.04
CA HIS A 105 -18.23 -5.50 8.28
C HIS A 105 -18.05 -4.37 9.30
N ARG A 106 -16.83 -3.85 9.44
CA ARG A 106 -16.46 -2.84 10.44
C ARG A 106 -16.35 -1.42 9.88
N ILE A 107 -16.84 -1.17 8.67
CA ILE A 107 -16.60 0.07 7.92
C ILE A 107 -16.96 1.35 8.69
N GLN A 108 -17.97 1.32 9.55
CA GLN A 108 -18.41 2.46 10.33
C GLN A 108 -17.58 2.70 11.59
N GLU A 109 -16.90 1.66 12.10
CA GLU A 109 -16.06 1.72 13.31
C GLU A 109 -14.60 2.10 12.99
N ILE A 110 -14.17 1.85 11.76
CA ILE A 110 -12.78 2.09 11.34
C ILE A 110 -12.54 3.60 11.23
N ARG A 111 -11.53 4.12 11.92
CA ARG A 111 -11.07 5.51 11.75
C ARG A 111 -10.56 5.73 10.33
N THR A 112 -10.77 6.92 9.76
CA THR A 112 -10.36 7.24 8.37
C THR A 112 -8.87 6.97 8.11
N SER A 113 -8.01 7.31 9.05
CA SER A 113 -6.57 7.02 8.94
C SER A 113 -6.26 5.54 8.85
N LYS A 114 -6.90 4.71 9.71
CA LYS A 114 -6.76 3.26 9.64
C LYS A 114 -7.30 2.71 8.30
N MET A 115 -8.38 3.30 7.80
CA MET A 115 -8.96 2.91 6.52
C MET A 115 -8.01 3.16 5.35
N ILE A 116 -7.29 4.30 5.34
CA ILE A 116 -6.26 4.57 4.33
C ILE A 116 -5.17 3.49 4.36
N GLY A 117 -4.65 3.13 5.53
CA GLY A 117 -3.68 2.04 5.66
C GLY A 117 -4.19 0.71 5.14
N LEU A 118 -5.46 0.38 5.41
CA LEU A 118 -6.10 -0.84 4.90
C LEU A 118 -6.32 -0.80 3.39
N CYS A 119 -6.67 0.38 2.80
CA CYS A 119 -6.74 0.57 1.35
C CYS A 119 -5.39 0.32 0.68
N LEU A 120 -4.31 0.86 1.26
CA LEU A 120 -2.95 0.70 0.74
C LEU A 120 -2.55 -0.79 0.72
N ILE A 121 -2.73 -1.51 1.84
CA ILE A 121 -2.43 -2.95 1.90
C ILE A 121 -3.29 -3.74 0.89
N PHE A 122 -4.58 -3.44 0.85
CA PHE A 122 -5.51 -4.13 -0.04
C PHE A 122 -5.14 -3.89 -1.51
N ALA A 123 -4.91 -2.64 -1.89
CA ALA A 123 -4.59 -2.27 -3.26
C ALA A 123 -3.25 -2.87 -3.72
N GLY A 124 -2.20 -2.76 -2.89
CA GLY A 124 -0.89 -3.34 -3.22
C GLY A 124 -0.95 -4.87 -3.32
N GLY A 125 -1.67 -5.52 -2.40
CA GLY A 125 -1.88 -6.97 -2.49
C GLY A 125 -2.62 -7.39 -3.76
N ILE A 126 -3.70 -6.70 -4.12
CA ILE A 126 -4.46 -6.95 -5.36
C ILE A 126 -3.58 -6.71 -6.60
N GLY A 127 -2.79 -5.63 -6.65
CA GLY A 127 -1.88 -5.34 -7.76
C GLY A 127 -0.92 -6.49 -8.04
N ASN A 128 -0.24 -6.99 -7.02
CA ASN A 128 0.69 -8.11 -7.15
C ASN A 128 0.00 -9.47 -7.44
N ILE A 129 -1.24 -9.67 -7.00
CA ILE A 129 -2.02 -10.87 -7.34
C ILE A 129 -2.46 -10.84 -8.79
N ILE A 130 -2.93 -9.69 -9.29
CA ILE A 130 -3.30 -9.53 -10.70
C ILE A 130 -2.13 -9.90 -11.60
N ASP A 131 -0.94 -9.39 -11.31
CA ASP A 131 0.26 -9.73 -12.09
C ASP A 131 0.51 -11.25 -12.11
N ARG A 132 0.49 -11.89 -10.95
CA ARG A 132 0.73 -13.34 -10.84
C ARG A 132 -0.30 -14.20 -11.58
N LEU A 133 -1.53 -13.75 -11.64
CA LEU A 133 -2.60 -14.46 -12.35
C LEU A 133 -2.54 -14.25 -13.87
N VAL A 134 -2.11 -13.05 -14.31
CA VAL A 134 -2.09 -12.67 -15.72
C VAL A 134 -0.77 -13.04 -16.40
N PHE A 135 0.36 -12.97 -15.68
CA PHE A 135 1.72 -13.12 -16.23
C PHE A 135 2.43 -14.37 -15.66
N ASP A 136 1.74 -15.48 -15.59
CA ASP A 136 2.33 -16.80 -15.22
C ASP A 136 3.17 -16.71 -13.92
N ARG A 137 2.59 -16.14 -12.86
CA ARG A 137 3.17 -15.93 -11.53
C ARG A 137 4.29 -14.89 -11.44
N HIS A 138 4.59 -14.18 -12.51
CA HIS A 138 5.57 -13.10 -12.48
C HIS A 138 4.94 -11.81 -11.99
N VAL A 139 5.70 -11.07 -11.18
CA VAL A 139 5.40 -9.69 -10.80
C VAL A 139 6.43 -8.78 -11.47
N THR A 140 5.97 -7.68 -12.04
CA THR A 140 6.86 -6.68 -12.63
C THR A 140 7.40 -5.77 -11.54
N ASP A 141 8.71 -5.82 -11.32
CA ASP A 141 9.46 -4.95 -10.42
C ASP A 141 10.38 -4.04 -11.22
N PHE A 142 10.55 -2.78 -10.77
CA PHE A 142 11.32 -1.82 -11.57
C PHE A 142 11.99 -0.69 -10.79
N MET A 143 11.81 -0.56 -9.49
CA MET A 143 12.44 0.45 -8.64
C MET A 143 13.45 -0.18 -7.68
N ASN A 144 14.61 0.44 -7.55
CA ASN A 144 15.63 0.02 -6.60
C ASN A 144 16.22 1.25 -5.92
N ILE A 145 16.30 1.22 -4.60
CA ILE A 145 16.85 2.30 -3.77
C ILE A 145 18.06 1.76 -3.02
N GLY A 146 19.11 2.57 -2.95
CA GLY A 146 20.29 2.18 -2.18
C GLY A 146 21.36 3.25 -2.11
N PHE A 147 22.40 2.94 -1.38
CA PHE A 147 23.59 3.75 -1.26
C PHE A 147 24.82 2.84 -1.32
N ARG A 148 25.67 3.03 -2.33
CA ARG A 148 26.83 2.16 -2.59
C ARG A 148 26.38 0.67 -2.71
N ASN A 149 26.92 -0.19 -1.87
CA ASN A 149 26.66 -1.63 -1.88
C ASN A 149 25.42 -2.04 -1.06
N LEU A 150 24.82 -1.12 -0.31
CA LEU A 150 23.59 -1.39 0.46
C LEU A 150 22.40 -0.96 -0.35
N ARG A 151 21.68 -1.92 -0.93
CA ARG A 151 20.50 -1.64 -1.78
C ARG A 151 19.31 -2.48 -1.33
N THR A 152 18.11 -1.96 -1.59
CA THR A 152 16.88 -2.76 -1.48
C THR A 152 16.88 -3.85 -2.54
N GLY A 153 15.99 -4.83 -2.43
CA GLY A 153 15.54 -5.56 -3.60
C GLY A 153 14.89 -4.62 -4.62
N ILE A 154 14.68 -5.10 -5.83
CA ILE A 154 13.89 -4.37 -6.82
C ILE A 154 12.43 -4.55 -6.43
N PHE A 155 11.63 -3.48 -6.47
CA PHE A 155 10.25 -3.43 -6.02
C PHE A 155 9.39 -2.57 -6.96
N ASN A 156 8.08 -2.57 -6.72
CA ASN A 156 7.08 -1.83 -7.48
C ASN A 156 6.20 -0.95 -6.57
N PHE A 157 5.22 -0.25 -7.12
CA PHE A 157 4.31 0.56 -6.32
C PHE A 157 3.38 -0.26 -5.43
N ALA A 158 2.98 -1.47 -5.83
CA ALA A 158 2.18 -2.33 -4.96
C ALA A 158 2.92 -2.66 -3.65
N ASP A 159 4.23 -2.95 -3.72
CA ASP A 159 5.07 -3.20 -2.55
C ASP A 159 5.21 -1.95 -1.66
N LEU A 160 5.35 -0.78 -2.30
CA LEU A 160 5.37 0.50 -1.60
C LEU A 160 4.05 0.75 -0.86
N TRP A 161 2.91 0.46 -1.51
CA TRP A 161 1.59 0.58 -0.87
C TRP A 161 1.44 -0.37 0.30
N ILE A 162 1.82 -1.65 0.16
CA ILE A 162 1.77 -2.61 1.27
C ILE A 162 2.62 -2.11 2.43
N THR A 163 3.87 -1.73 2.16
CA THR A 163 4.80 -1.25 3.19
C THR A 163 4.27 0.01 3.89
N ALA A 164 3.84 1.01 3.13
CA ALA A 164 3.28 2.25 3.67
C ALA A 164 2.01 1.99 4.50
N GLY A 165 1.15 1.08 4.03
CA GLY A 165 -0.04 0.66 4.74
C GLY A 165 0.26 -0.01 6.08
N VAL A 166 1.20 -0.95 6.10
CA VAL A 166 1.64 -1.63 7.34
C VAL A 166 2.26 -0.63 8.31
N VAL A 167 3.19 0.20 7.85
CA VAL A 167 3.83 1.23 8.68
C VAL A 167 2.78 2.18 9.26
N SER A 168 1.83 2.64 8.44
CA SER A 168 0.75 3.52 8.91
C SER A 168 -0.07 2.86 10.03
N LEU A 169 -0.44 1.59 9.88
CA LEU A 169 -1.20 0.87 10.91
C LEU A 169 -0.41 0.67 12.20
N LEU A 170 0.89 0.43 12.12
CA LEU A 170 1.77 0.28 13.30
C LEU A 170 1.95 1.59 14.05
N VAL A 171 2.22 2.68 13.34
CA VAL A 171 2.41 4.02 13.94
C VAL A 171 1.13 4.48 14.62
N TRP A 172 -0.05 4.22 14.03
CA TRP A 172 -1.33 4.66 14.60
C TRP A 172 -1.81 3.78 15.76
N ARG A 173 -1.25 2.59 15.96
CA ARG A 173 -1.47 1.80 17.19
C ARG A 173 -0.87 2.46 18.42
N GLY A 174 0.20 3.22 18.28
CA GLY A 174 0.94 3.85 19.37
C GLY A 174 0.27 5.08 19.97
N GLY A 175 -0.83 5.62 19.39
CA GLY A 175 -1.38 6.91 19.81
C GLY A 175 -0.27 7.98 19.85
N TRP A 176 -0.37 9.04 19.05
CA TRP A 176 0.59 10.14 19.13
C TRP A 176 0.74 10.58 20.60
N PRO A 177 1.98 10.63 21.17
CA PRO A 177 2.17 10.97 22.59
C PRO A 177 1.94 12.46 22.88
N GLY A 178 0.86 13.04 22.39
CA GLY A 178 0.60 14.48 22.40
C GLY A 178 -0.63 14.93 23.19
N LYS A 179 -1.29 14.06 23.97
CA LYS A 179 -2.36 14.47 24.91
C LYS A 179 -2.35 13.65 26.19
N ALA A 180 -1.20 13.53 26.82
CA ALA A 180 -1.11 13.14 28.21
C ALA A 180 -0.88 14.42 29.02
N GLY A 181 -1.89 14.86 29.79
CA GLY A 181 -1.69 15.67 30.98
C GLY A 181 -1.83 17.19 30.82
N ALA A 182 -3.04 17.68 30.85
CA ALA A 182 -3.37 18.90 31.56
C ALA A 182 -4.68 18.66 32.34
N ARG A 183 -4.64 17.75 33.30
CA ARG A 183 -5.53 17.90 34.48
C ARG A 183 -4.87 18.95 35.33
N VAL A 184 -5.29 20.19 35.17
CA VAL A 184 -5.10 21.21 36.20
C VAL A 184 -6.05 20.83 37.32
N ASP A 185 -5.49 20.36 38.43
CA ASP A 185 -6.20 20.30 39.72
C ASP A 185 -6.60 21.73 40.11
N GLN A 186 -7.85 22.08 39.92
CA GLN A 186 -8.47 23.17 40.64
C GLN A 186 -9.08 22.59 41.94
N LYS A 187 -8.27 22.51 42.96
CA LYS A 187 -8.71 22.54 44.35
C LYS A 187 -8.04 23.73 44.98
N GLY A 188 -8.84 24.72 45.37
CA GLY A 188 -8.50 25.88 46.15
C GLY A 188 -9.72 26.76 46.27
#